data_24931d1ccf054fed93f76762e741fd7e
#
_entry.id   24931d1ccf054fed93f76762e741fd7e
#
_cell.length_a   1.000
_cell.length_b   1.000
_cell.length_c   1.000
_cell.angle_alpha   90.00
_cell.angle_beta   90.00
_cell.angle_gamma   90.00
#
_symmetry.space_group_name_H-M   'P 1'
#
loop_
_entity.id
_entity.type
_entity.pdbx_description
1 polymer ?
#
loop_
_entity_poly.entity_id
_entity_poly.type
_entity_poly.pdbx_seq_one_letter_code
_entity_poly.pdbx_strand_id
1 'polypeptide(L)'
;VNSGDVDALKTQRGKFDLILSTVNVSLNWPAYISTLAPNGTIHLLGLPLEPIKLNAGSLIGGAKSITGSPTGSPAALRQLLKFAARKNIAPQIELYPMSQLNEALERLHSGKARYRIVLKADF
;
A
#
# COMPACT_ATOMS: atom_id res chain seq x y z
N VAL A 1 9.18 4.83 10.88
CA VAL A 1 8.72 3.86 11.90
C VAL A 1 8.73 2.48 11.26
N ASN A 2 9.31 1.48 11.91
CA ASN A 2 9.20 0.11 11.45
C ASN A 2 7.80 -0.40 11.81
N SER A 3 7.01 -0.77 10.81
CA SER A 3 5.63 -1.25 10.97
C SER A 3 5.51 -2.63 11.62
N GLY A 4 6.59 -3.40 11.65
CA GLY A 4 6.67 -4.67 12.40
C GLY A 4 6.91 -4.50 13.90
N ASP A 5 7.27 -3.30 14.33
CA ASP A 5 7.52 -2.96 15.73
C ASP A 5 6.26 -2.33 16.35
N VAL A 6 5.58 -3.11 17.21
CA VAL A 6 4.34 -2.70 17.86
C VAL A 6 4.57 -1.52 18.81
N ASP A 7 5.72 -1.45 19.48
CA ASP A 7 6.01 -0.36 20.41
C ASP A 7 6.30 0.93 19.64
N ALA A 8 6.97 0.84 18.51
CA ALA A 8 7.14 1.97 17.60
C ALA A 8 5.78 2.49 17.07
N LEU A 9 4.82 1.59 16.75
CA LEU A 9 3.46 2.00 16.38
C LEU A 9 2.71 2.69 17.51
N LYS A 10 2.88 2.26 18.77
CA LYS A 10 2.26 2.92 19.94
C LYS A 10 2.68 4.40 20.06
N THR A 11 3.92 4.74 19.70
CA THR A 11 4.40 6.14 19.72
C THR A 11 3.70 7.02 18.68
N GLN A 12 3.03 6.43 17.69
CA GLN A 12 2.29 7.12 16.64
C GLN A 12 0.79 7.24 16.92
N ARG A 13 0.34 6.89 18.14
CA ARG A 13 -1.07 6.89 18.50
C ARG A 13 -1.74 8.24 18.23
N GLY A 14 -2.87 8.21 17.50
CA GLY A 14 -3.69 9.38 17.22
C GLY A 14 -3.08 10.41 16.26
N LYS A 15 -2.09 10.03 15.43
CA LYS A 15 -1.35 10.99 14.59
C LYS A 15 -1.77 11.03 13.13
N PHE A 16 -2.43 9.99 12.60
CA PHE A 16 -2.69 9.89 11.19
C PHE A 16 -4.17 10.09 10.85
N ASP A 17 -4.46 10.99 9.95
CA ASP A 17 -5.81 11.19 9.40
C ASP A 17 -6.12 10.13 8.34
N LEU A 18 -5.11 9.69 7.58
CA LEU A 18 -5.24 8.70 6.53
C LEU A 18 -4.05 7.74 6.52
N ILE A 19 -4.35 6.45 6.47
CA ILE A 19 -3.37 5.39 6.22
C ILE A 19 -3.76 4.67 4.94
N LEU A 20 -2.87 4.61 3.96
CA LEU A 20 -3.04 3.82 2.74
C LEU A 20 -2.34 2.47 2.91
N SER A 21 -3.10 1.38 2.89
CA SER A 21 -2.56 0.02 2.97
C SER A 21 -2.51 -0.62 1.60
N THR A 22 -1.30 -0.86 1.10
CA THR A 22 -1.05 -1.50 -0.21
C THR A 22 -0.57 -2.94 -0.07
N VAL A 23 -0.47 -3.46 1.16
CA VAL A 23 0.08 -4.79 1.42
C VAL A 23 -0.97 -5.89 1.28
N ASN A 24 -0.51 -7.08 0.94
CA ASN A 24 -1.33 -8.30 0.82
C ASN A 24 -1.12 -9.28 1.98
N VAL A 25 -0.51 -8.83 3.06
CA VAL A 25 -0.25 -9.64 4.27
C VAL A 25 -1.09 -9.16 5.43
N SER A 26 -1.34 -10.06 6.38
CA SER A 26 -2.00 -9.70 7.63
C SER A 26 -1.14 -8.76 8.47
N LEU A 27 -1.76 -7.72 8.98
CA LEU A 27 -1.14 -6.74 9.87
C LEU A 27 -1.78 -6.82 11.27
N ASN A 28 -1.11 -6.22 12.25
CA ASN A 28 -1.72 -5.97 13.55
C ASN A 28 -2.71 -4.79 13.45
N TRP A 29 -3.90 -5.06 12.85
CA TRP A 29 -4.92 -4.05 12.57
C TRP A 29 -5.31 -3.20 13.79
N PRO A 30 -5.48 -3.78 15.01
CA PRO A 30 -5.73 -2.97 16.20
C PRO A 30 -4.63 -1.93 16.48
N ALA A 31 -3.36 -2.30 16.28
CA ALA A 31 -2.24 -1.36 16.45
C ALA A 31 -2.32 -0.22 15.43
N TYR A 32 -2.58 -0.54 14.15
CA TYR A 32 -2.75 0.50 13.10
C TYR A 32 -3.96 1.40 13.36
N ILE A 33 -5.11 0.84 13.76
CA ILE A 33 -6.30 1.64 14.14
C ILE A 33 -5.98 2.60 15.29
N SER A 34 -5.13 2.19 16.24
CA SER A 34 -4.76 3.06 17.36
C SER A 34 -3.94 4.27 16.91
N THR A 35 -3.24 4.20 15.78
CA THR A 35 -2.46 5.32 15.24
C THR A 35 -3.30 6.38 14.53
N LEU A 36 -4.56 6.05 14.18
CA LEU A 36 -5.47 7.01 13.57
C LEU A 36 -5.90 8.09 14.56
N ALA A 37 -5.90 9.33 14.10
CA ALA A 37 -6.55 10.47 14.75
C ALA A 37 -8.09 10.26 14.80
N PRO A 38 -8.82 11.08 15.59
CA PRO A 38 -10.29 11.11 15.49
C PRO A 38 -10.74 11.39 14.03
N ASN A 39 -11.77 10.67 13.57
CA ASN A 39 -12.27 10.66 12.19
C ASN A 39 -11.27 10.11 11.15
N GLY A 40 -10.12 9.58 11.57
CA GLY A 40 -9.12 9.03 10.68
C GLY A 40 -9.57 7.75 9.96
N THR A 41 -8.99 7.50 8.80
CA THR A 41 -9.38 6.38 7.91
C THR A 41 -8.18 5.52 7.56
N ILE A 42 -8.35 4.19 7.62
CA ILE A 42 -7.50 3.25 6.90
C ILE A 42 -8.17 2.93 5.57
N HIS A 43 -7.46 3.18 4.47
CA HIS A 43 -7.94 2.86 3.12
C HIS A 43 -7.15 1.69 2.52
N LEU A 44 -7.85 0.62 2.20
CA LEU A 44 -7.28 -0.62 1.67
C LEU A 44 -7.18 -0.54 0.14
N LEU A 45 -5.97 -0.68 -0.37
CA LEU A 45 -5.61 -0.81 -1.78
C LEU A 45 -5.04 -2.20 -2.08
N GLY A 46 -4.36 -2.80 -1.08
CA GLY A 46 -3.94 -4.19 -1.11
C GLY A 46 -5.05 -5.13 -0.63
N LEU A 47 -4.95 -6.40 -0.96
CA LEU A 47 -5.90 -7.44 -0.58
C LEU A 47 -5.26 -8.41 0.43
N PRO A 48 -5.40 -8.18 1.74
CA PRO A 48 -5.02 -9.18 2.73
C PRO A 48 -5.89 -10.43 2.54
N LEU A 49 -5.29 -11.60 2.51
CA LEU A 49 -6.03 -12.86 2.32
C LEU A 49 -6.74 -13.31 3.60
N GLU A 50 -6.22 -12.93 4.76
CA GLU A 50 -6.82 -13.24 6.05
C GLU A 50 -7.86 -12.19 6.44
N PRO A 51 -8.93 -12.59 7.15
CA PRO A 51 -9.94 -11.66 7.64
C PRO A 51 -9.34 -10.59 8.58
N ILE A 52 -9.78 -9.36 8.42
CA ILE A 52 -9.42 -8.25 9.29
C ILE A 52 -10.19 -8.38 10.61
N LYS A 53 -9.49 -8.71 11.70
CA LYS A 53 -10.08 -8.87 13.03
C LYS A 53 -9.99 -7.57 13.81
N LEU A 54 -11.15 -6.99 14.16
CA LEU A 54 -11.25 -5.72 14.87
C LEU A 54 -12.28 -5.78 15.98
N ASN A 55 -12.04 -5.01 17.04
CA ASN A 55 -13.06 -4.69 18.02
C ASN A 55 -13.81 -3.43 17.56
N ALA A 56 -15.14 -3.48 17.47
CA ALA A 56 -15.94 -2.34 17.03
C ALA A 56 -15.71 -1.08 17.87
N GLY A 57 -15.46 -1.23 19.19
CA GLY A 57 -15.14 -0.13 20.07
C GLY A 57 -13.91 0.66 19.65
N SER A 58 -12.94 0.03 18.96
CA SER A 58 -11.75 0.72 18.45
C SER A 58 -12.06 1.71 17.31
N LEU A 59 -13.15 1.51 16.60
CA LEU A 59 -13.67 2.42 15.59
C LEU A 59 -14.59 3.48 16.20
N ILE A 60 -15.56 3.03 17.03
CA ILE A 60 -16.58 3.90 17.64
C ILE A 60 -15.90 4.99 18.49
N GLY A 61 -14.90 4.64 19.31
CA GLY A 61 -14.26 5.55 20.27
C GLY A 61 -13.55 6.76 19.65
N GLY A 62 -13.45 6.83 18.31
CA GLY A 62 -12.83 7.96 17.62
C GLY A 62 -13.47 8.25 16.28
N ALA A 63 -14.69 7.73 16.00
CA ALA A 63 -15.36 7.83 14.70
C ALA A 63 -14.47 7.43 13.52
N LYS A 64 -13.63 6.41 13.73
CA LYS A 64 -12.64 5.94 12.75
C LYS A 64 -13.27 5.06 11.69
N SER A 65 -12.66 5.01 10.51
CA SER A 65 -13.19 4.27 9.37
C SER A 65 -12.18 3.29 8.78
N ILE A 66 -12.68 2.20 8.22
CA ILE A 66 -11.95 1.35 7.28
C ILE A 66 -12.73 1.36 5.97
N THR A 67 -12.02 1.66 4.90
CA THR A 67 -12.59 1.75 3.55
C THR A 67 -11.69 1.00 2.57
N GLY A 68 -12.15 0.83 1.36
CA GLY A 68 -11.35 0.22 0.31
C GLY A 68 -11.82 0.67 -1.07
N SER A 69 -10.94 0.58 -2.06
CA SER A 69 -11.28 0.81 -3.44
C SER A 69 -10.64 -0.21 -4.38
N PRO A 70 -11.32 -0.59 -5.45
CA PRO A 70 -10.74 -1.40 -6.51
C PRO A 70 -9.77 -0.57 -7.35
N THR A 71 -9.12 -1.23 -8.31
CA THR A 71 -8.37 -0.56 -9.37
C THR A 71 -9.27 0.42 -10.12
N GLY A 72 -8.68 1.56 -10.53
CA GLY A 72 -9.42 2.59 -11.25
C GLY A 72 -9.96 2.13 -12.61
N SER A 73 -11.04 2.75 -13.06
CA SER A 73 -11.57 2.53 -14.41
C SER A 73 -10.55 2.94 -15.48
N PRO A 74 -10.67 2.43 -16.73
CA PRO A 74 -9.80 2.87 -17.84
C PRO A 74 -9.81 4.39 -18.03
N ALA A 75 -10.93 5.06 -17.76
CA ALA A 75 -11.02 6.53 -17.83
C ALA A 75 -10.19 7.19 -16.71
N ALA A 76 -10.28 6.70 -15.47
CA ALA A 76 -9.48 7.18 -14.34
C ALA A 76 -7.98 6.96 -14.58
N LEU A 77 -7.59 5.81 -15.13
CA LEU A 77 -6.19 5.52 -15.47
C LEU A 77 -5.66 6.48 -16.55
N ARG A 78 -6.45 6.79 -17.58
CA ARG A 78 -6.04 7.82 -18.59
C ARG A 78 -5.86 9.19 -17.96
N GLN A 79 -6.73 9.59 -17.02
CA GLN A 79 -6.59 10.86 -16.30
C GLN A 79 -5.34 10.87 -15.43
N LEU A 80 -5.06 9.76 -14.72
CA LEU A 80 -3.85 9.60 -13.91
C LEU A 80 -2.59 9.73 -14.78
N LEU A 81 -2.52 9.04 -15.92
CA LEU A 81 -1.37 9.13 -16.83
C LEU A 81 -1.17 10.54 -17.38
N LYS A 82 -2.24 11.24 -17.77
CA LYS A 82 -2.17 12.64 -18.19
C LYS A 82 -1.67 13.56 -17.06
N PHE A 83 -2.12 13.32 -15.84
CA PHE A 83 -1.67 14.08 -14.68
C PHE A 83 -0.19 13.82 -14.40
N ALA A 84 0.23 12.55 -14.37
CA ALA A 84 1.61 12.14 -14.14
C ALA A 84 2.56 12.76 -15.20
N ALA A 85 2.18 12.70 -16.48
CA ALA A 85 2.95 13.31 -17.56
C ALA A 85 3.11 14.83 -17.39
N ARG A 86 2.02 15.54 -17.05
CA ARG A 86 2.08 17.01 -16.84
C ARG A 86 2.94 17.41 -15.65
N LYS A 87 3.06 16.53 -14.64
CA LYS A 87 3.79 16.79 -13.40
C LYS A 87 5.17 16.15 -13.38
N ASN A 88 5.60 15.51 -14.49
CA ASN A 88 6.85 14.75 -14.58
C ASN A 88 6.98 13.70 -13.46
N ILE A 89 5.87 13.04 -13.11
CA ILE A 89 5.86 11.96 -12.12
C ILE A 89 6.06 10.65 -12.86
N ALA A 90 7.16 9.97 -12.57
CA ALA A 90 7.45 8.62 -13.07
C ALA A 90 7.83 7.69 -11.91
N PRO A 91 7.45 6.41 -11.98
CA PRO A 91 7.92 5.43 -11.00
C PRO A 91 9.41 5.18 -11.15
N GLN A 92 10.08 4.86 -10.04
CA GLN A 92 11.42 4.26 -10.13
C GLN A 92 11.27 2.82 -10.61
N ILE A 93 12.06 2.45 -11.62
CA ILE A 93 11.98 1.12 -12.24
C ILE A 93 13.36 0.47 -12.30
N GLU A 94 13.37 -0.86 -12.23
CA GLU A 94 14.48 -1.71 -12.64
C GLU A 94 14.08 -2.38 -13.97
N LEU A 95 14.86 -2.15 -15.02
CA LEU A 95 14.56 -2.64 -16.37
C LEU A 95 15.31 -3.95 -16.63
N TYR A 96 14.59 -4.99 -17.03
CA TYR A 96 15.15 -6.27 -17.43
C TYR A 96 14.71 -6.61 -18.87
N PRO A 97 15.55 -7.24 -19.69
CA PRO A 97 15.09 -7.85 -20.93
C PRO A 97 14.15 -9.01 -20.63
N MET A 98 13.20 -9.31 -21.53
CA MET A 98 12.24 -10.40 -21.35
C MET A 98 12.94 -11.76 -21.26
N SER A 99 14.08 -11.94 -21.94
CA SER A 99 14.94 -13.12 -21.84
C SER A 99 15.45 -13.41 -20.42
N GLN A 100 15.50 -12.41 -19.55
CA GLN A 100 15.90 -12.53 -18.13
C GLN A 100 14.71 -12.53 -17.16
N LEU A 101 13.56 -13.02 -17.60
CA LEU A 101 12.34 -13.06 -16.79
C LEU A 101 12.55 -13.72 -15.41
N ASN A 102 13.25 -14.86 -15.37
CA ASN A 102 13.46 -15.59 -14.12
C ASN A 102 14.29 -14.80 -13.11
N GLU A 103 15.36 -14.15 -13.56
CA GLU A 103 16.19 -13.26 -12.72
C GLU A 103 15.37 -12.08 -12.17
N ALA A 104 14.52 -11.50 -13.02
CA ALA A 104 13.62 -10.42 -12.63
C ALA A 104 12.62 -10.87 -11.55
N LEU A 105 12.07 -12.08 -11.67
CA LEU A 105 11.17 -12.66 -10.67
C LEU A 105 11.90 -12.97 -9.36
N GLU A 106 13.10 -13.53 -9.41
CA GLU A 106 13.92 -13.74 -8.21
C GLU A 106 14.23 -12.42 -7.48
N ARG A 107 14.57 -11.38 -8.25
CA ARG A 107 14.79 -10.03 -7.71
C ARG A 107 13.55 -9.50 -7.01
N LEU A 108 12.37 -9.69 -7.62
CA LEU A 108 11.08 -9.28 -7.03
C LEU A 108 10.79 -10.05 -5.74
N HIS A 109 10.90 -11.38 -5.76
CA HIS A 109 10.65 -12.25 -4.60
C HIS A 109 11.60 -11.97 -3.44
N SER A 110 12.83 -11.54 -3.71
CA SER A 110 13.79 -11.17 -2.68
C SER A 110 13.40 -9.91 -1.88
N GLY A 111 12.39 -9.17 -2.31
CA GLY A 111 11.96 -7.89 -1.71
C GLY A 111 12.96 -6.75 -1.88
N LYS A 112 13.99 -6.92 -2.72
CA LYS A 112 15.06 -5.93 -2.94
C LYS A 112 14.80 -5.00 -4.13
N ALA A 113 13.73 -5.26 -4.92
CA ALA A 113 13.38 -4.42 -6.06
C ALA A 113 13.04 -2.98 -5.64
N ARG A 114 13.50 -1.98 -6.41
CA ARG A 114 13.31 -0.54 -6.14
C ARG A 114 12.80 0.20 -7.37
N TYR A 115 11.50 0.32 -7.59
CA TYR A 115 10.43 -0.31 -6.79
C TYR A 115 9.59 -1.21 -7.69
N ARG A 116 9.68 -1.00 -8.99
CA ARG A 116 8.93 -1.74 -10.00
C ARG A 116 9.89 -2.37 -11.01
N ILE A 117 9.74 -3.65 -11.24
CA ILE A 117 10.41 -4.34 -12.34
C ILE A 117 9.58 -4.15 -13.60
N VAL A 118 10.25 -3.76 -14.68
CA VAL A 118 9.67 -3.62 -16.02
C VAL A 118 10.44 -4.52 -16.96
N LEU A 119 9.73 -5.36 -17.69
CA LEU A 119 10.29 -6.24 -18.71
C LEU A 119 10.21 -5.55 -20.07
N LYS A 120 11.33 -5.49 -20.78
CA LYS A 120 11.43 -4.99 -22.15
C LYS A 120 11.49 -6.17 -23.10
N ALA A 121 10.64 -6.18 -24.12
CA ALA A 121 10.70 -7.17 -25.19
C ALA A 121 12.05 -7.07 -25.92
N ASP A 122 12.70 -8.20 -26.14
CA ASP A 122 14.01 -8.34 -26.78
C ASP A 122 14.02 -9.47 -27.81
N PHE A 123 12.83 -9.75 -28.40
CA PHE A 123 12.56 -10.72 -29.46
C PHE A 123 11.78 -10.06 -30.61
#